data_03181843ebf8d3389c9ac5dbe9c23977
#
_entry.id   03181843ebf8d3389c9ac5dbe9c23977
#
_cell.length_a   1.000
_cell.length_b   1.000
_cell.length_c   1.000
_cell.angle_alpha   90.00
_cell.angle_beta   90.00
_cell.angle_gamma   90.00
#
_symmetry.space_group_name_H-M   'P 1'
#
loop_
_entity.id
_entity.type
_entity.pdbx_description
1 polymer ?
#
loop_
_entity_poly.entity_id
_entity_poly.type
_entity_poly.pdbx_seq_one_letter_code
_entity_poly.pdbx_strand_id
1 'polypeptide(L)'
;MRGRIVLFVALAVVIALVGFYAGWSTSTPEAGAHPSGTTAPSGHKPAAPPASQPKHRTEPLRFGAVTTSGADSDTGIASDRRALTTTFSDLEVTVGNGEVTEPDAARSFSMTLPLTDGAKGETLRFHAQGYAFTRDGATARLTLRGGGRVTVKDITTGSDGDLLQTLDLPASPATTYQLSAAIELHQHGGTGGDGYLNILAIDVEIT
;
A
#
# COMPACT_ATOMS: atom_id res chain seq x y z
N MET A 1 -37.08 -20.13 -23.49
CA MET A 1 -36.10 -19.12 -23.91
C MET A 1 -36.55 -17.78 -23.36
N ARG A 2 -36.00 -17.34 -22.26
CA ARG A 2 -36.15 -15.98 -21.72
C ARG A 2 -34.78 -15.54 -21.24
N GLY A 3 -34.09 -14.77 -22.09
CA GLY A 3 -32.81 -14.18 -21.80
C GLY A 3 -32.90 -13.20 -20.61
N ARG A 4 -32.18 -13.45 -19.55
CA ARG A 4 -31.91 -12.48 -18.49
C ARG A 4 -30.67 -11.69 -18.88
N ILE A 5 -30.89 -10.47 -19.29
CA ILE A 5 -29.83 -9.49 -19.44
C ILE A 5 -29.36 -9.15 -18.03
N VAL A 6 -28.17 -9.60 -17.67
CA VAL A 6 -27.51 -9.17 -16.43
C VAL A 6 -26.87 -7.81 -16.74
N LEU A 7 -27.51 -6.77 -16.24
CA LEU A 7 -26.99 -5.39 -16.30
C LEU A 7 -25.86 -5.26 -15.28
N PHE A 8 -24.62 -5.29 -15.73
CA PHE A 8 -23.48 -4.92 -14.90
C PHE A 8 -23.53 -3.39 -14.68
N VAL A 9 -23.98 -3.01 -13.50
CA VAL A 9 -23.82 -1.63 -13.01
C VAL A 9 -22.36 -1.48 -12.60
N ALA A 10 -21.55 -0.90 -13.47
CA ALA A 10 -20.23 -0.43 -13.12
C ALA A 10 -20.38 0.73 -12.12
N LEU A 11 -20.21 0.44 -10.85
CA LEU A 11 -20.14 1.46 -9.80
C LEU A 11 -18.76 2.12 -9.90
N ALA A 12 -18.69 3.22 -10.63
CA ALA A 12 -17.52 4.09 -10.63
C ALA A 12 -17.41 4.71 -9.23
N VAL A 13 -16.52 4.21 -8.41
CA VAL A 13 -16.13 4.85 -7.15
C VAL A 13 -15.29 6.06 -7.52
N VAL A 14 -15.92 7.22 -7.54
CA VAL A 14 -15.24 8.52 -7.62
C VAL A 14 -14.58 8.74 -6.26
N ILE A 15 -13.30 8.44 -6.15
CA ILE A 15 -12.49 8.87 -5.01
C ILE A 15 -12.31 10.38 -5.14
N ALA A 16 -13.06 11.12 -4.34
CA ALA A 16 -12.88 12.56 -4.17
C ALA A 16 -11.52 12.79 -3.52
N LEU A 17 -10.53 13.18 -4.34
CA LEU A 17 -9.28 13.78 -3.87
C LEU A 17 -9.62 15.09 -3.17
N VAL A 18 -9.70 15.07 -1.84
CA VAL A 18 -9.72 16.28 -1.02
C VAL A 18 -8.32 16.88 -1.08
N GLY A 19 -8.13 17.81 -2.02
CA GLY A 19 -6.93 18.62 -2.11
C GLY A 19 -6.83 19.54 -0.88
N PHE A 20 -5.89 19.25 -0.01
CA PHE A 20 -5.47 20.20 1.02
C PHE A 20 -4.58 21.25 0.34
N TYR A 21 -5.17 22.38 -0.02
CA TYR A 21 -4.44 23.59 -0.35
C TYR A 21 -3.93 24.21 0.97
N ALA A 22 -2.69 23.92 1.35
CA ALA A 22 -1.97 24.69 2.35
C ALA A 22 -1.49 25.99 1.70
N GLY A 23 -2.01 27.12 2.18
CA GLY A 23 -1.70 28.45 1.70
C GLY A 23 -0.22 28.79 1.86
N TRP A 24 0.39 29.24 0.78
CA TRP A 24 1.67 29.89 0.78
C TRP A 24 1.49 31.33 1.25
N SER A 25 1.98 31.60 2.48
CA SER A 25 2.18 32.97 2.96
C SER A 25 3.51 33.48 2.41
N THR A 26 3.44 34.36 1.43
CA THR A 26 4.59 35.14 0.95
C THR A 26 4.87 36.24 1.97
N SER A 27 5.94 36.08 2.76
CA SER A 27 6.49 37.17 3.56
C SER A 27 7.47 37.98 2.71
N THR A 28 7.10 39.19 2.41
CA THR A 28 7.93 40.22 1.78
C THR A 28 8.99 40.67 2.79
N PRO A 29 10.28 40.76 2.43
CA PRO A 29 11.27 41.43 3.31
C PRO A 29 11.17 42.93 3.15
N GLU A 30 10.85 43.59 4.26
CA GLU A 30 10.86 45.04 4.41
C GLU A 30 12.32 45.56 4.54
N ALA A 31 12.69 46.44 3.64
CA ALA A 31 13.98 47.14 3.65
C ALA A 31 13.96 48.23 4.71
N GLY A 32 14.69 48.07 5.77
CA GLY A 32 14.87 49.04 6.85
C GLY A 32 16.31 49.60 6.86
N ALA A 33 16.38 50.90 6.79
CA ALA A 33 17.52 51.81 6.63
C ALA A 33 18.61 51.70 7.68
N HIS A 34 19.84 51.98 7.24
CA HIS A 34 21.01 52.29 8.09
C HIS A 34 20.79 53.54 8.96
N PRO A 35 21.44 53.60 10.14
CA PRO A 35 22.29 54.74 10.41
C PRO A 35 23.72 54.36 10.82
N SER A 36 24.67 55.18 10.28
CA SER A 36 26.07 55.24 10.63
C SER A 36 26.29 55.72 12.05
N GLY A 37 27.27 55.20 12.75
CA GLY A 37 27.72 55.72 14.06
C GLY A 37 28.92 54.95 14.61
N THR A 38 30.07 55.35 14.24
CA THR A 38 31.35 55.67 14.93
C THR A 38 31.73 54.89 16.21
N THR A 39 33.05 54.57 16.24
CA THR A 39 34.02 54.35 17.31
C THR A 39 34.20 52.94 17.85
N ALA A 40 35.41 52.43 17.53
CA ALA A 40 36.05 51.33 18.23
C ALA A 40 36.45 51.68 19.67
N PRO A 41 36.49 50.67 20.55
CA PRO A 41 37.78 50.35 21.14
C PRO A 41 38.13 48.85 21.10
N SER A 42 39.42 48.69 20.98
CA SER A 42 40.24 47.49 21.12
C SER A 42 39.81 46.59 22.30
N GLY A 43 39.74 45.29 22.08
CA GLY A 43 39.88 44.41 23.19
C GLY A 43 39.01 43.15 23.16
N HIS A 44 39.63 42.00 23.08
CA HIS A 44 39.16 40.63 23.29
C HIS A 44 38.27 40.08 22.18
N LYS A 45 38.92 39.33 21.30
CA LYS A 45 38.23 38.39 20.41
C LYS A 45 37.51 37.34 21.28
N PRO A 46 36.17 37.34 21.34
CA PRO A 46 35.44 36.26 21.99
C PRO A 46 35.78 34.97 21.25
N ALA A 47 36.08 33.90 21.97
CA ALA A 47 36.21 32.58 21.40
C ALA A 47 34.91 32.28 20.63
N ALA A 48 35.09 31.95 19.36
CA ALA A 48 33.94 31.55 18.52
C ALA A 48 33.17 30.43 19.25
N PRO A 49 31.84 30.53 19.33
CA PRO A 49 31.03 29.41 19.89
C PRO A 49 31.40 28.15 19.12
N PRO A 50 31.49 26.98 19.80
CA PRO A 50 31.77 25.73 19.10
C PRO A 50 30.75 25.60 17.99
N ALA A 51 31.23 25.42 16.75
CA ALA A 51 30.38 25.20 15.61
C ALA A 51 29.41 24.05 15.95
N SER A 52 28.12 24.36 16.03
CA SER A 52 27.09 23.36 16.25
C SER A 52 27.26 22.34 15.14
N GLN A 53 27.71 21.14 15.49
CA GLN A 53 27.77 20.03 14.54
C GLN A 53 26.39 19.89 13.94
N PRO A 54 26.25 19.84 12.60
CA PRO A 54 24.98 19.61 11.97
C PRO A 54 24.45 18.30 12.55
N LYS A 55 23.30 18.36 13.26
CA LYS A 55 22.59 17.16 13.68
C LYS A 55 22.33 16.38 12.38
N HIS A 56 22.99 15.25 12.21
CA HIS A 56 22.71 14.32 11.12
C HIS A 56 21.22 13.98 11.22
N ARG A 57 20.41 14.67 10.45
CA ARG A 57 19.00 14.39 10.30
C ARG A 57 18.93 13.10 9.49
N THR A 58 18.67 11.98 10.14
CA THR A 58 18.46 10.71 9.43
C THR A 58 17.26 10.90 8.51
N GLU A 59 17.48 10.75 7.21
CA GLU A 59 16.40 10.81 6.23
C GLU A 59 15.36 9.71 6.50
N PRO A 60 14.07 9.96 6.25
CA PRO A 60 13.06 8.92 6.39
C PRO A 60 13.25 7.82 5.34
N LEU A 61 12.85 6.59 5.67
CA LEU A 61 12.81 5.48 4.71
C LEU A 61 11.87 5.81 3.55
N ARG A 62 12.25 5.37 2.35
CA ARG A 62 11.47 5.54 1.11
C ARG A 62 11.56 4.31 0.25
N PHE A 63 10.56 4.09 -0.60
CA PHE A 63 10.62 3.03 -1.60
C PHE A 63 11.62 3.36 -2.71
N GLY A 64 12.41 2.38 -3.10
CA GLY A 64 13.22 2.37 -4.31
C GLY A 64 12.37 2.13 -5.57
N ALA A 65 12.95 1.50 -6.57
CA ALA A 65 12.22 1.06 -7.76
C ALA A 65 11.39 -0.19 -7.41
N VAL A 66 10.08 -0.07 -7.53
CA VAL A 66 9.15 -1.17 -7.25
C VAL A 66 8.96 -2.01 -8.52
N THR A 67 8.92 -3.32 -8.37
CA THR A 67 8.58 -4.25 -9.46
C THR A 67 7.47 -5.19 -9.01
N THR A 68 6.57 -5.52 -9.92
CA THR A 68 5.40 -6.38 -9.68
C THR A 68 5.38 -7.55 -10.66
N SER A 69 4.75 -8.65 -10.28
CA SER A 69 4.55 -9.84 -11.13
C SER A 69 3.34 -10.67 -10.68
N GLY A 70 2.78 -11.44 -11.58
CA GLY A 70 1.71 -12.43 -11.34
C GLY A 70 0.35 -12.00 -11.89
N ALA A 71 -0.15 -10.81 -11.60
CA ALA A 71 -1.42 -10.28 -12.07
C ALA A 71 -1.22 -8.99 -12.85
N ASP A 72 -2.15 -8.67 -13.75
CA ASP A 72 -2.18 -7.38 -14.42
C ASP A 72 -2.50 -6.28 -13.40
N SER A 73 -1.55 -5.35 -13.27
CA SER A 73 -1.61 -4.35 -12.21
C SER A 73 -1.04 -3.01 -12.64
N ASP A 74 -1.60 -1.95 -12.07
CA ASP A 74 -1.07 -0.59 -12.14
C ASP A 74 -0.63 -0.13 -10.75
N THR A 75 0.57 0.46 -10.66
CA THR A 75 1.17 0.87 -9.38
C THR A 75 1.43 2.37 -9.35
N GLY A 76 0.71 3.07 -8.49
CA GLY A 76 0.93 4.46 -8.14
C GLY A 76 1.80 4.59 -6.90
N ILE A 77 2.82 5.45 -6.94
CA ILE A 77 3.70 5.74 -5.78
C ILE A 77 3.50 7.19 -5.37
N ALA A 78 3.28 7.44 -4.08
CA ALA A 78 3.18 8.78 -3.51
C ALA A 78 4.46 9.61 -3.76
N SER A 79 4.33 10.93 -3.84
CA SER A 79 5.45 11.84 -4.15
C SER A 79 6.59 11.78 -3.14
N ASP A 80 6.28 11.52 -1.87
CA ASP A 80 7.27 11.32 -0.79
C ASP A 80 7.88 9.92 -0.79
N ARG A 81 7.35 8.99 -1.63
CA ARG A 81 7.76 7.60 -1.77
C ARG A 81 7.64 6.78 -0.48
N ARG A 82 6.66 7.12 0.37
CA ARG A 82 6.38 6.40 1.61
C ARG A 82 5.10 5.57 1.57
N ALA A 83 4.30 5.77 0.54
CA ALA A 83 3.11 4.98 0.26
C ALA A 83 3.03 4.62 -1.21
N LEU A 84 2.43 3.48 -1.51
CA LEU A 84 2.07 3.06 -2.85
C LEU A 84 0.75 2.30 -2.83
N THR A 85 0.05 2.35 -3.94
CA THR A 85 -1.14 1.55 -4.20
C THR A 85 -0.96 0.79 -5.51
N THR A 86 -1.21 -0.50 -5.49
CA THR A 86 -1.30 -1.34 -6.68
C THR A 86 -2.73 -1.80 -6.86
N THR A 87 -3.34 -1.46 -8.00
CA THR A 87 -4.69 -1.89 -8.39
C THR A 87 -4.61 -3.03 -9.38
N PHE A 88 -5.61 -3.92 -9.36
CA PHE A 88 -5.65 -5.12 -10.19
C PHE A 88 -6.89 -5.13 -11.07
N SER A 89 -6.73 -5.68 -12.29
CA SER A 89 -7.83 -5.95 -13.21
C SER A 89 -8.22 -7.43 -13.26
N ASP A 90 -7.33 -8.33 -12.84
CA ASP A 90 -7.49 -9.77 -13.02
C ASP A 90 -7.05 -10.63 -11.81
N LEU A 91 -6.78 -10.03 -10.64
CA LEU A 91 -6.47 -10.80 -9.42
C LEU A 91 -7.77 -11.31 -8.78
N GLU A 92 -8.40 -12.25 -9.48
CA GLU A 92 -9.67 -12.86 -9.08
C GLU A 92 -9.69 -14.37 -9.34
N VAL A 93 -10.51 -15.09 -8.59
CA VAL A 93 -10.79 -16.51 -8.74
C VAL A 93 -12.28 -16.77 -8.57
N THR A 94 -12.81 -17.71 -9.33
CA THR A 94 -14.22 -18.12 -9.32
C THR A 94 -14.31 -19.64 -9.35
N VAL A 95 -15.22 -20.22 -8.58
CA VAL A 95 -15.63 -21.64 -8.67
C VAL A 95 -17.15 -21.74 -8.73
N GLY A 96 -17.66 -22.81 -9.32
CA GLY A 96 -19.09 -23.00 -9.54
C GLY A 96 -19.62 -22.28 -10.77
N ASN A 97 -20.74 -21.65 -10.71
CA ASN A 97 -21.38 -20.84 -11.76
C ASN A 97 -21.53 -21.53 -13.15
N GLY A 98 -21.50 -22.86 -13.20
CA GLY A 98 -21.78 -23.66 -14.41
C GLY A 98 -20.75 -23.60 -15.54
N GLU A 99 -19.82 -22.65 -15.52
CA GLU A 99 -18.80 -22.47 -16.56
C GLU A 99 -17.41 -22.93 -16.10
N VAL A 100 -17.11 -22.87 -14.80
CA VAL A 100 -15.85 -23.32 -14.22
C VAL A 100 -16.04 -24.66 -13.57
N THR A 101 -15.48 -25.71 -14.17
CA THR A 101 -15.59 -27.11 -13.71
C THR A 101 -14.49 -27.50 -12.73
N GLU A 102 -13.51 -26.63 -12.50
CA GLU A 102 -12.42 -26.93 -11.58
C GLU A 102 -12.86 -26.67 -10.13
N PRO A 103 -12.68 -27.65 -9.23
CA PRO A 103 -13.09 -27.50 -7.83
C PRO A 103 -12.21 -26.54 -7.03
N ASP A 104 -11.03 -26.23 -7.57
CA ASP A 104 -10.05 -25.38 -6.93
C ASP A 104 -9.53 -24.34 -7.92
N ALA A 105 -9.50 -23.10 -7.50
CA ALA A 105 -8.93 -21.98 -8.26
C ALA A 105 -7.96 -21.20 -7.38
N ALA A 106 -6.82 -20.82 -7.96
CA ALA A 106 -5.81 -20.03 -7.25
C ALA A 106 -5.17 -18.99 -8.15
N ARG A 107 -4.87 -17.84 -7.59
CA ARG A 107 -4.08 -16.76 -8.22
C ARG A 107 -3.11 -16.17 -7.21
N SER A 108 -2.03 -15.60 -7.71
CA SER A 108 -1.06 -14.93 -6.86
C SER A 108 -0.47 -13.69 -7.53
N PHE A 109 -0.06 -12.78 -6.68
CA PHE A 109 0.65 -11.57 -7.01
C PHE A 109 1.90 -11.45 -6.15
N SER A 110 2.97 -10.90 -6.67
CA SER A 110 4.16 -10.58 -5.89
C SER A 110 4.74 -9.22 -6.25
N MET A 111 5.37 -8.59 -5.26
CA MET A 111 5.95 -7.26 -5.34
C MET A 111 7.32 -7.25 -4.69
N THR A 112 8.27 -6.61 -5.35
CA THR A 112 9.62 -6.36 -4.80
C THR A 112 9.75 -4.90 -4.44
N LEU A 113 10.05 -4.62 -3.18
CA LEU A 113 10.11 -3.30 -2.57
C LEU A 113 11.49 -3.04 -1.97
N PRO A 114 12.43 -2.43 -2.70
CA PRO A 114 13.66 -1.94 -2.10
C PRO A 114 13.37 -0.72 -1.21
N LEU A 115 13.92 -0.70 0.00
CA LEU A 115 13.94 0.48 0.86
C LEU A 115 15.29 1.17 0.77
N THR A 116 15.28 2.50 0.77
CA THR A 116 16.50 3.33 0.82
C THR A 116 17.13 3.28 2.21
N ASP A 117 18.33 3.84 2.36
CA ASP A 117 18.88 4.17 3.67
C ASP A 117 18.00 5.20 4.37
N GLY A 118 17.83 5.05 5.69
CA GLY A 118 16.97 5.95 6.45
C GLY A 118 16.88 5.62 7.93
N ALA A 119 15.85 6.16 8.59
CA ALA A 119 15.57 5.95 10.01
C ALA A 119 15.25 4.47 10.30
N LYS A 120 15.58 4.02 11.52
CA LYS A 120 15.19 2.70 12.02
C LYS A 120 13.93 2.82 12.88
N GLY A 121 13.18 1.72 13.00
CA GLY A 121 12.03 1.61 13.90
C GLY A 121 10.70 1.96 13.25
N GLU A 122 10.68 2.18 11.93
CA GLU A 122 9.45 2.33 11.16
C GLU A 122 8.84 0.95 10.85
N THR A 123 7.57 0.96 10.47
CA THR A 123 6.81 -0.24 10.09
C THR A 123 6.46 -0.16 8.62
N LEU A 124 6.64 -1.27 7.90
CA LEU A 124 6.10 -1.47 6.57
C LEU A 124 4.74 -2.18 6.73
N ARG A 125 3.66 -1.49 6.38
CA ARG A 125 2.30 -2.01 6.45
C ARG A 125 1.80 -2.37 5.06
N PHE A 126 1.33 -3.59 4.92
CA PHE A 126 0.84 -4.18 3.67
C PHE A 126 -0.64 -4.51 3.84
N HIS A 127 -1.52 -3.82 3.12
CA HIS A 127 -2.97 -4.00 3.13
C HIS A 127 -3.44 -4.58 1.81
N ALA A 128 -4.21 -5.65 1.84
CA ALA A 128 -4.97 -6.15 0.70
C ALA A 128 -6.45 -5.86 0.90
N GLN A 129 -7.08 -5.29 -0.11
CA GLN A 129 -8.49 -4.92 -0.14
C GLN A 129 -9.18 -5.62 -1.31
N GLY A 130 -10.38 -6.13 -1.09
CA GLY A 130 -11.12 -6.85 -2.11
C GLY A 130 -12.53 -7.20 -1.67
N TYR A 131 -13.07 -8.24 -2.28
CA TYR A 131 -14.40 -8.75 -1.99
C TYR A 131 -14.40 -10.27 -2.04
N ALA A 132 -15.17 -10.89 -1.18
CA ALA A 132 -15.35 -12.34 -1.14
C ALA A 132 -16.83 -12.71 -1.07
N PHE A 133 -17.21 -13.69 -1.89
CA PHE A 133 -18.50 -14.33 -1.85
C PHE A 133 -18.32 -15.84 -1.86
N THR A 134 -18.96 -16.58 -0.96
CA THR A 134 -18.89 -18.02 -0.90
C THR A 134 -20.25 -18.59 -0.50
N ARG A 135 -20.73 -19.64 -1.22
CA ARG A 135 -22.00 -20.31 -0.98
C ARG A 135 -21.88 -21.82 -1.16
N ASP A 136 -22.80 -22.55 -0.54
CA ASP A 136 -23.08 -23.98 -0.77
C ASP A 136 -21.83 -24.88 -0.70
N GLY A 137 -20.98 -24.65 0.30
CA GLY A 137 -19.78 -25.45 0.54
C GLY A 137 -18.50 -24.90 -0.11
N ALA A 138 -18.56 -23.77 -0.85
CA ALA A 138 -17.35 -23.09 -1.25
C ALA A 138 -16.68 -22.40 -0.05
N THR A 139 -15.36 -22.41 -0.01
CA THR A 139 -14.54 -21.67 0.95
C THR A 139 -13.42 -20.95 0.24
N ALA A 140 -12.94 -19.85 0.80
CA ALA A 140 -11.86 -19.09 0.20
C ALA A 140 -10.76 -18.79 1.21
N ARG A 141 -9.57 -18.47 0.70
CA ARG A 141 -8.41 -18.10 1.52
C ARG A 141 -7.63 -16.97 0.88
N LEU A 142 -7.31 -15.97 1.69
CA LEU A 142 -6.32 -14.94 1.36
C LEU A 142 -5.08 -15.15 2.22
N THR A 143 -3.92 -15.26 1.59
CA THR A 143 -2.62 -15.36 2.25
C THR A 143 -1.74 -14.18 1.87
N LEU A 144 -1.27 -13.40 2.84
CA LEU A 144 -0.24 -12.37 2.65
C LEU A 144 1.08 -12.85 3.25
N ARG A 145 2.18 -12.65 2.51
CA ARG A 145 3.53 -13.05 2.93
C ARG A 145 4.50 -11.89 2.74
N GLY A 146 5.46 -11.76 3.63
CA GLY A 146 6.55 -10.80 3.49
C GLY A 146 7.49 -10.86 4.68
N GLY A 147 8.79 -10.56 4.49
CA GLY A 147 9.77 -10.46 5.56
C GLY A 147 9.83 -11.68 6.50
N GLY A 148 9.57 -12.88 5.99
CA GLY A 148 9.47 -14.11 6.78
C GLY A 148 8.18 -14.27 7.61
N ARG A 149 7.24 -13.32 7.50
CA ARG A 149 5.92 -13.38 8.15
C ARG A 149 4.84 -13.80 7.17
N VAL A 150 3.79 -14.40 7.73
CA VAL A 150 2.61 -14.84 6.98
C VAL A 150 1.38 -14.47 7.79
N THR A 151 0.35 -13.94 7.12
CA THR A 151 -0.99 -13.83 7.68
C THR A 151 -1.99 -14.49 6.73
N VAL A 152 -2.99 -15.14 7.29
CA VAL A 152 -3.99 -15.90 6.53
C VAL A 152 -5.37 -15.45 7.00
N LYS A 153 -6.28 -15.26 6.05
CA LYS A 153 -7.70 -15.05 6.30
C LYS A 153 -8.48 -16.14 5.58
N ASP A 154 -9.03 -17.04 6.36
CA ASP A 154 -9.97 -18.05 5.87
C ASP A 154 -11.38 -17.44 5.80
N ILE A 155 -12.09 -17.71 4.72
CA ILE A 155 -13.42 -17.24 4.40
C ILE A 155 -14.31 -18.47 4.29
N THR A 156 -15.25 -18.59 5.22
CA THR A 156 -16.15 -19.75 5.29
C THR A 156 -17.33 -19.61 4.34
N THR A 157 -17.98 -20.72 4.04
CA THR A 157 -19.20 -20.71 3.23
C THR A 157 -20.28 -19.79 3.84
N GLY A 158 -21.04 -19.12 2.97
CA GLY A 158 -22.04 -18.13 3.37
C GLY A 158 -21.49 -16.72 3.61
N SER A 159 -20.21 -16.48 3.33
CA SER A 159 -19.63 -15.14 3.38
C SER A 159 -20.04 -14.32 2.15
N ASP A 160 -20.31 -13.04 2.36
CA ASP A 160 -20.64 -12.06 1.32
C ASP A 160 -20.25 -10.66 1.82
N GLY A 161 -19.18 -10.10 1.29
CA GLY A 161 -18.75 -8.77 1.71
C GLY A 161 -17.30 -8.42 1.44
N ASP A 162 -16.94 -7.25 1.95
CA ASP A 162 -15.61 -6.67 1.79
C ASP A 162 -14.54 -7.49 2.51
N LEU A 163 -13.42 -7.61 1.84
CA LEU A 163 -12.24 -8.29 2.35
C LEU A 163 -11.14 -7.25 2.65
N LEU A 164 -10.68 -7.28 3.88
CA LEU A 164 -9.50 -6.53 4.30
C LEU A 164 -8.56 -7.45 5.08
N GLN A 165 -7.29 -7.45 4.70
CA GLN A 165 -6.24 -8.19 5.39
C GLN A 165 -4.97 -7.35 5.47
N THR A 166 -4.31 -7.37 6.64
CA THR A 166 -3.11 -6.58 6.91
C THR A 166 -1.95 -7.46 7.33
N LEU A 167 -0.74 -7.09 6.89
CA LEU A 167 0.53 -7.65 7.33
C LEU A 167 1.49 -6.52 7.69
N ASP A 168 1.87 -6.41 8.97
CA ASP A 168 2.85 -5.44 9.46
C ASP A 168 4.25 -6.10 9.59
N LEU A 169 5.25 -5.42 9.04
CA LEU A 169 6.65 -5.86 9.03
C LEU A 169 7.54 -4.75 9.62
N PRO A 170 8.60 -5.08 10.36
CA PRO A 170 9.59 -4.08 10.72
C PRO A 170 10.28 -3.57 9.47
N ALA A 171 10.24 -2.26 9.23
CA ALA A 171 10.96 -1.64 8.11
C ALA A 171 12.44 -1.46 8.47
N SER A 172 13.33 -1.97 7.62
CA SER A 172 14.78 -1.89 7.81
C SER A 172 15.44 -1.16 6.64
N PRO A 173 16.35 -0.20 6.91
CA PRO A 173 17.10 0.51 5.87
C PRO A 173 17.85 -0.45 4.95
N ALA A 174 18.02 -0.06 3.68
CA ALA A 174 18.74 -0.79 2.63
C ALA A 174 18.29 -2.27 2.48
N THR A 175 17.06 -2.59 2.85
CA THR A 175 16.49 -3.94 2.75
C THR A 175 15.52 -4.00 1.57
N THR A 176 15.56 -5.10 0.84
CA THR A 176 14.56 -5.41 -0.20
C THR A 176 13.54 -6.40 0.34
N TYR A 177 12.28 -6.01 0.35
CA TYR A 177 11.17 -6.88 0.74
C TYR A 177 10.56 -7.56 -0.48
N GLN A 178 10.32 -8.87 -0.33
CA GLN A 178 9.44 -9.62 -1.23
C GLN A 178 8.10 -9.74 -0.51
N LEU A 179 7.06 -9.12 -1.07
CA LEU A 179 5.69 -9.22 -0.60
C LEU A 179 4.89 -10.04 -1.60
N SER A 180 3.96 -10.87 -1.12
CA SER A 180 3.06 -11.60 -1.99
C SER A 180 1.67 -11.71 -1.39
N ALA A 181 0.66 -11.70 -2.27
CA ALA A 181 -0.72 -12.06 -1.97
C ALA A 181 -1.09 -13.30 -2.80
N ALA A 182 -1.68 -14.28 -2.16
CA ALA A 182 -2.24 -15.45 -2.82
C ALA A 182 -3.71 -15.59 -2.42
N ILE A 183 -4.56 -15.79 -3.41
CA ILE A 183 -5.99 -16.06 -3.26
C ILE A 183 -6.28 -17.47 -3.75
N GLU A 184 -7.03 -18.21 -2.96
CA GLU A 184 -7.43 -19.59 -3.22
C GLU A 184 -8.93 -19.71 -2.97
N LEU A 185 -9.61 -20.45 -3.81
CA LEU A 185 -11.02 -20.76 -3.70
C LEU A 185 -11.21 -22.26 -3.89
N HIS A 186 -11.90 -22.89 -2.95
CA HIS A 186 -12.10 -24.33 -2.88
C HIS A 186 -13.59 -24.67 -2.85
N GLN A 187 -13.99 -25.62 -3.64
CA GLN A 187 -15.35 -26.19 -3.63
C GLN A 187 -15.33 -27.54 -2.92
N HIS A 188 -16.01 -27.64 -1.79
CA HIS A 188 -16.14 -28.89 -1.05
C HIS A 188 -17.38 -29.66 -1.49
N GLY A 189 -17.22 -30.96 -1.74
CA GLY A 189 -18.36 -31.89 -1.94
C GLY A 189 -18.84 -32.08 -3.38
N GLY A 190 -18.16 -31.58 -4.39
CA GLY A 190 -18.33 -31.99 -5.79
C GLY A 190 -19.60 -31.54 -6.50
N THR A 191 -20.52 -30.83 -5.85
CA THR A 191 -21.75 -30.34 -6.49
C THR A 191 -22.23 -29.01 -5.91
N GLY A 192 -22.07 -27.93 -6.69
CA GLY A 192 -22.91 -26.75 -6.56
C GLY A 192 -22.45 -25.62 -5.67
N GLY A 193 -21.27 -25.68 -5.08
CA GLY A 193 -20.73 -24.54 -4.33
C GLY A 193 -20.31 -23.42 -5.27
N ASP A 194 -20.83 -22.22 -5.06
CA ASP A 194 -20.45 -21.02 -5.78
C ASP A 194 -19.50 -20.18 -4.94
N GLY A 195 -18.47 -19.64 -5.57
CA GLY A 195 -17.54 -18.75 -4.89
C GLY A 195 -16.89 -17.77 -5.84
N TYR A 196 -16.59 -16.61 -5.28
CA TYR A 196 -15.83 -15.53 -5.93
C TYR A 196 -14.94 -14.86 -4.89
N LEU A 197 -13.70 -14.65 -5.24
CA LEU A 197 -12.74 -13.90 -4.43
C LEU A 197 -11.89 -13.05 -5.34
N ASN A 198 -11.82 -11.76 -5.05
CA ASN A 198 -10.90 -10.86 -5.74
C ASN A 198 -10.12 -10.00 -4.76
N ILE A 199 -8.98 -9.49 -5.23
CA ILE A 199 -8.25 -8.38 -4.65
C ILE A 199 -8.32 -7.22 -5.63
N LEU A 200 -8.87 -6.11 -5.19
CA LEU A 200 -9.01 -4.88 -5.97
C LEU A 200 -7.77 -4.01 -5.87
N ALA A 201 -7.19 -3.94 -4.68
CA ALA A 201 -6.01 -3.13 -4.43
C ALA A 201 -5.13 -3.70 -3.31
N ILE A 202 -3.86 -3.37 -3.41
CA ILE A 202 -2.87 -3.56 -2.35
C ILE A 202 -2.22 -2.21 -2.07
N ASP A 203 -2.35 -1.76 -0.83
CA ASP A 203 -1.66 -0.57 -0.34
C ASP A 203 -0.47 -0.96 0.51
N VAL A 204 0.65 -0.28 0.32
CA VAL A 204 1.85 -0.44 1.14
C VAL A 204 2.29 0.92 1.64
N GLU A 205 2.51 1.04 2.94
CA GLU A 205 2.92 2.29 3.57
C GLU A 205 4.06 2.08 4.57
N ILE A 206 4.92 3.08 4.71
CA ILE A 206 5.96 3.19 5.74
C ILE A 206 5.44 4.15 6.82
N THR A 207 5.20 3.63 8.03
CA THR A 207 4.64 4.36 9.18
C THR A 207 5.58 4.39 10.37
#